data_29ca99ca2353a2c1cd237976c70b6589
#
_entry.id   29ca99ca2353a2c1cd237976c70b6589
#
_cell.length_a   1.000
_cell.length_b   1.000
_cell.length_c   1.000
_cell.angle_alpha   90.00
_cell.angle_beta   90.00
_cell.angle_gamma   90.00
#
_symmetry.space_group_name_H-M   'P 1'
#
loop_
_entity.id
_entity.type
_entity.pdbx_description
1 polymer ?
#
loop_
_entity_poly.entity_id
_entity_poly.type
_entity_poly.pdbx_seq_one_letter_code
_entity_poly.pdbx_strand_id
1 'polypeptide(L)'
;MYKQIAIALSTFLAFTSASLFAQSPTKGQAQNWHQWRGPYSTGVSLTANPPTEWSESKNIKWKVKIDGAGSSTPIVWEDSVYLLTAINTKVVDPEKPRPEDQPMRVFGIKHPNTFYDFFVLCLDRETGKEKWRQKTIRKVPHEGHHGDNDFASASPVTDGKRLYCWFGSAGFYCFDLNGKALWKRDLGLAHMGASLGEGCSPTLHDDKLVIVRDHQRQSSIEVLDAESGQTIWKSEREEGNAWATPVVIKHSGRTQVITAASNRIRSYDLYSGEIIWECGGLTGNVTPCPVIQGDNVICMSGYKGHSVMSVPLSSKGDITDSGVVTWKQTRGTPYVPSPVLYDGLLFFNQSNSSIWTCLDANSGDTLMDRTRLPGIANIYSSPVAAADRIYVTGRNGQTLVLGKSKELKVIASNKLDE
;
A
#
# COMPACT_ATOMS: atom_id res chain seq x y z
N MET A 1 10.60 -42.99 61.19
CA MET A 1 11.38 -42.50 60.01
C MET A 1 10.38 -42.23 58.89
N TYR A 2 9.87 -41.00 58.79
CA TYR A 2 9.00 -40.57 57.68
C TYR A 2 9.85 -39.80 56.66
N LYS A 3 9.96 -40.31 55.43
CA LYS A 3 10.57 -39.59 54.31
C LYS A 3 9.50 -38.68 53.70
N GLN A 4 9.70 -37.38 53.74
CA GLN A 4 8.94 -36.41 52.96
C GLN A 4 9.45 -36.39 51.53
N ILE A 5 8.58 -36.63 50.56
CA ILE A 5 8.85 -36.45 49.14
C ILE A 5 8.34 -35.05 48.77
N ALA A 6 9.27 -34.15 48.42
CA ALA A 6 8.95 -32.83 47.88
C ALA A 6 8.73 -32.98 46.37
N ILE A 7 7.50 -32.72 45.91
CA ILE A 7 7.19 -32.63 44.48
C ILE A 7 7.38 -31.17 44.07
N ALA A 8 8.41 -30.90 43.25
CA ALA A 8 8.61 -29.61 42.65
C ALA A 8 7.68 -29.48 41.40
N LEU A 9 6.66 -28.64 41.52
CA LEU A 9 5.81 -28.25 40.39
C LEU A 9 6.54 -27.18 39.56
N SER A 10 7.15 -27.57 38.45
CA SER A 10 7.67 -26.62 37.45
C SER A 10 6.52 -26.12 36.58
N THR A 11 6.07 -24.92 36.86
CA THR A 11 5.14 -24.18 35.99
C THR A 11 5.89 -23.75 34.72
N PHE A 12 5.66 -24.44 33.62
CA PHE A 12 6.03 -23.96 32.28
C PHE A 12 5.11 -22.79 31.92
N LEU A 13 5.61 -21.56 32.01
CA LEU A 13 4.99 -20.41 31.35
C LEU A 13 5.26 -20.56 29.85
N ALA A 14 4.25 -21.01 29.11
CA ALA A 14 4.25 -20.90 27.66
C ALA A 14 4.07 -19.41 27.30
N PHE A 15 5.17 -18.74 26.95
CA PHE A 15 5.11 -17.45 26.27
C PHE A 15 4.54 -17.70 24.86
N THR A 16 3.25 -17.51 24.68
CA THR A 16 2.67 -17.32 23.36
C THR A 16 3.16 -15.96 22.88
N SER A 17 4.12 -15.96 21.97
CA SER A 17 4.49 -14.78 21.19
C SER A 17 3.26 -14.37 20.35
N ALA A 18 2.46 -13.46 20.87
CA ALA A 18 1.45 -12.79 20.09
C ALA A 18 2.20 -11.98 19.02
N SER A 19 2.13 -12.42 17.78
CA SER A 19 2.62 -11.66 16.63
C SER A 19 1.81 -10.36 16.57
N LEU A 20 2.40 -9.25 16.96
CA LEU A 20 1.81 -7.92 16.86
C LEU A 20 1.81 -7.52 15.38
N PHE A 21 0.69 -7.75 14.69
CA PHE A 21 0.44 -7.20 13.37
C PHE A 21 0.00 -5.74 13.50
N ALA A 22 0.28 -4.94 12.47
CA ALA A 22 -0.13 -3.53 12.38
C ALA A 22 -1.62 -3.33 12.69
N GLN A 23 -2.43 -4.30 12.34
CA GLN A 23 -3.86 -4.35 12.62
C GLN A 23 -4.21 -5.81 12.97
N SER A 24 -4.96 -6.03 14.05
CA SER A 24 -5.58 -7.34 14.28
C SER A 24 -6.89 -7.38 13.50
N PRO A 25 -6.90 -7.94 12.29
CA PRO A 25 -8.10 -7.96 11.47
C PRO A 25 -9.17 -8.83 12.13
N THR A 26 -10.44 -8.49 11.90
CA THR A 26 -11.54 -9.38 12.24
C THR A 26 -11.38 -10.71 11.49
N LYS A 27 -12.07 -11.77 11.92
CA LYS A 27 -12.01 -13.08 11.23
C LYS A 27 -12.36 -12.94 9.74
N GLY A 28 -13.36 -12.13 9.38
CA GLY A 28 -13.74 -11.87 8.00
C GLY A 28 -12.61 -11.16 7.22
N GLN A 29 -12.02 -10.12 7.79
CA GLN A 29 -10.91 -9.40 7.16
C GLN A 29 -9.68 -10.29 6.97
N ALA A 30 -9.32 -11.12 7.95
CA ALA A 30 -8.17 -12.02 7.87
C ALA A 30 -8.28 -13.07 6.74
N GLN A 31 -9.49 -13.42 6.32
CA GLN A 31 -9.79 -14.36 5.24
C GLN A 31 -9.90 -13.71 3.85
N ASN A 32 -9.82 -12.37 3.79
CA ASN A 32 -10.02 -11.60 2.58
C ASN A 32 -8.85 -10.65 2.31
N TRP A 33 -8.73 -10.15 1.07
CA TRP A 33 -7.76 -9.11 0.69
C TRP A 33 -8.49 -7.77 0.58
N HIS A 34 -8.95 -7.23 1.72
CA HIS A 34 -9.94 -6.17 1.80
C HIS A 34 -9.37 -4.75 1.64
N GLN A 35 -8.04 -4.59 1.56
CA GLN A 35 -7.35 -3.30 1.43
C GLN A 35 -5.98 -3.46 0.76
N TRP A 36 -5.34 -2.34 0.42
CA TRP A 36 -3.96 -2.27 -0.01
C TRP A 36 -3.02 -2.99 0.97
N ARG A 37 -2.15 -3.85 0.46
CA ARG A 37 -1.22 -4.71 1.20
C ARG A 37 -1.88 -5.78 2.08
N GLY A 38 -3.18 -6.05 1.85
CA GLY A 38 -3.91 -7.14 2.50
C GLY A 38 -4.27 -6.92 3.96
N PRO A 39 -4.76 -7.94 4.65
CA PRO A 39 -5.38 -7.80 5.97
C PRO A 39 -4.43 -7.31 7.07
N TYR A 40 -3.13 -7.49 6.91
CA TYR A 40 -2.11 -7.11 7.88
C TYR A 40 -1.25 -5.93 7.43
N SER A 41 -1.54 -5.32 6.26
CA SER A 41 -0.73 -4.26 5.64
C SER A 41 0.74 -4.64 5.38
N THR A 42 1.06 -5.93 5.36
CA THR A 42 2.43 -6.48 5.18
C THR A 42 2.67 -7.05 3.78
N GLY A 43 1.61 -7.18 2.97
CA GLY A 43 1.65 -7.90 1.70
C GLY A 43 1.52 -9.42 1.85
N VAL A 44 1.15 -9.92 3.03
CA VAL A 44 1.04 -11.35 3.33
C VAL A 44 -0.41 -11.77 3.56
N SER A 45 -0.81 -12.91 2.98
CA SER A 45 -1.99 -13.65 3.36
C SER A 45 -1.60 -14.90 4.13
N LEU A 46 -2.09 -15.02 5.37
CA LEU A 46 -1.82 -16.19 6.22
C LEU A 46 -2.74 -17.38 5.92
N THR A 47 -3.80 -17.17 5.15
CA THR A 47 -4.84 -18.17 4.88
C THR A 47 -4.85 -18.66 3.43
N ALA A 48 -4.25 -17.92 2.50
CA ALA A 48 -4.23 -18.26 1.09
C ALA A 48 -3.13 -19.29 0.75
N ASN A 49 -3.43 -20.15 -0.23
CA ASN A 49 -2.46 -21.04 -0.84
C ASN A 49 -2.53 -20.95 -2.37
N PRO A 50 -2.00 -19.84 -2.97
CA PRO A 50 -2.06 -19.66 -4.42
C PRO A 50 -1.19 -20.68 -5.16
N PRO A 51 -1.48 -20.97 -6.45
CA PRO A 51 -0.65 -21.87 -7.25
C PRO A 51 0.78 -21.35 -7.39
N THR A 52 1.73 -22.27 -7.55
CA THR A 52 3.12 -21.94 -7.89
C THR A 52 3.34 -21.82 -9.38
N GLU A 53 2.55 -22.54 -10.18
CA GLU A 53 2.65 -22.53 -11.63
C GLU A 53 1.31 -22.19 -12.28
N TRP A 54 1.35 -21.35 -13.30
CA TRP A 54 0.19 -21.03 -14.15
C TRP A 54 0.64 -20.68 -15.57
N SER A 55 -0.29 -20.86 -16.52
CA SER A 55 -0.18 -20.46 -17.91
C SER A 55 -1.58 -20.19 -18.44
N GLU A 56 -1.75 -19.81 -19.71
CA GLU A 56 -3.07 -19.60 -20.33
C GLU A 56 -3.99 -20.84 -20.22
N SER A 57 -3.44 -22.04 -20.05
CA SER A 57 -4.19 -23.28 -19.94
C SER A 57 -4.09 -23.98 -18.58
N LYS A 58 -3.37 -23.43 -17.61
CA LYS A 58 -3.11 -24.07 -16.30
C LYS A 58 -3.32 -23.07 -15.17
N ASN A 59 -4.14 -23.43 -14.19
CA ASN A 59 -4.35 -22.68 -12.95
C ASN A 59 -4.85 -21.22 -13.14
N ILE A 60 -5.41 -20.89 -14.31
CA ILE A 60 -6.16 -19.68 -14.56
C ILE A 60 -7.65 -20.01 -14.56
N LYS A 61 -8.38 -19.42 -13.63
CA LYS A 61 -9.81 -19.65 -13.49
C LYS A 61 -10.61 -18.83 -14.52
N TRP A 62 -10.24 -17.59 -14.68
CA TRP A 62 -10.79 -16.67 -15.68
C TRP A 62 -9.79 -15.53 -15.96
N LYS A 63 -9.96 -14.90 -17.09
CA LYS A 63 -9.24 -13.70 -17.53
C LYS A 63 -10.25 -12.75 -18.15
N VAL A 64 -10.29 -11.49 -17.70
CA VAL A 64 -11.25 -10.51 -18.17
C VAL A 64 -10.54 -9.20 -18.47
N LYS A 65 -10.87 -8.62 -19.63
CA LYS A 65 -10.37 -7.31 -20.02
C LYS A 65 -11.17 -6.23 -19.30
N ILE A 66 -10.44 -5.28 -18.70
CA ILE A 66 -11.01 -4.09 -18.09
C ILE A 66 -10.76 -2.88 -19.01
N ASP A 67 -11.81 -2.13 -19.34
CA ASP A 67 -11.68 -0.92 -20.14
C ASP A 67 -11.06 0.22 -19.31
N GLY A 68 -10.23 1.06 -19.97
CA GLY A 68 -9.57 2.19 -19.33
C GLY A 68 -8.21 1.84 -18.76
N ALA A 69 -7.80 2.60 -17.75
CA ALA A 69 -6.55 2.42 -17.02
C ALA A 69 -6.79 2.53 -15.52
N GLY A 70 -6.11 1.68 -14.75
CA GLY A 70 -6.16 1.68 -13.29
C GLY A 70 -5.03 0.83 -12.72
N SER A 71 -4.10 1.46 -11.99
CA SER A 71 -3.01 0.79 -11.28
C SER A 71 -3.39 0.37 -9.87
N SER A 72 -4.65 0.60 -9.47
CA SER A 72 -5.17 0.17 -8.17
C SER A 72 -5.08 -1.35 -8.03
N THR A 73 -4.65 -1.82 -6.85
CA THR A 73 -4.75 -3.25 -6.53
C THR A 73 -6.22 -3.62 -6.36
N PRO A 74 -6.71 -4.62 -7.08
CA PRO A 74 -8.04 -5.17 -6.82
C PRO A 74 -8.11 -5.70 -5.39
N ILE A 75 -9.20 -5.40 -4.68
CA ILE A 75 -9.48 -5.99 -3.38
C ILE A 75 -10.50 -7.11 -3.50
N VAL A 76 -10.44 -8.05 -2.57
CA VAL A 76 -11.32 -9.22 -2.53
C VAL A 76 -12.07 -9.24 -1.22
N TRP A 77 -13.39 -9.37 -1.31
CA TRP A 77 -14.25 -9.62 -0.16
C TRP A 77 -15.27 -10.69 -0.52
N GLU A 78 -15.20 -11.82 0.18
CA GLU A 78 -16.07 -13.00 -0.05
C GLU A 78 -16.07 -13.45 -1.52
N ASP A 79 -17.17 -13.32 -2.20
CA ASP A 79 -17.41 -13.71 -3.60
C ASP A 79 -17.20 -12.57 -4.61
N SER A 80 -16.63 -11.46 -4.19
CA SER A 80 -16.53 -10.25 -5.00
C SER A 80 -15.10 -9.72 -5.09
N VAL A 81 -14.75 -9.21 -6.28
CA VAL A 81 -13.51 -8.50 -6.57
C VAL A 81 -13.85 -7.07 -6.96
N TYR A 82 -13.30 -6.10 -6.26
CA TYR A 82 -13.54 -4.67 -6.53
C TYR A 82 -12.28 -4.02 -7.08
N LEU A 83 -12.44 -3.19 -8.11
CA LEU A 83 -11.36 -2.45 -8.73
C LEU A 83 -11.81 -1.09 -9.26
N LEU A 84 -10.86 -0.21 -9.52
CA LEU A 84 -11.09 1.13 -10.02
C LEU A 84 -10.52 1.26 -11.44
N THR A 85 -11.18 2.05 -12.30
CA THR A 85 -10.66 2.38 -13.62
C THR A 85 -11.09 3.78 -14.05
N ALA A 86 -10.27 4.42 -14.88
CA ALA A 86 -10.56 5.70 -15.53
C ALA A 86 -10.51 5.53 -17.04
N ILE A 87 -11.60 5.84 -17.72
CA ILE A 87 -11.77 5.66 -19.16
C ILE A 87 -11.73 7.01 -19.86
N ASN A 88 -10.77 7.22 -20.76
CA ASN A 88 -10.74 8.40 -21.61
C ASN A 88 -11.89 8.34 -22.62
N THR A 89 -12.81 9.29 -22.54
CA THR A 89 -14.00 9.34 -23.40
C THR A 89 -13.71 9.84 -24.81
N LYS A 90 -12.50 10.38 -25.05
CA LYS A 90 -12.11 11.12 -26.28
C LYS A 90 -12.90 12.40 -26.54
N VAL A 91 -13.85 12.75 -25.68
CA VAL A 91 -14.60 14.01 -25.76
C VAL A 91 -13.72 15.14 -25.23
N VAL A 92 -13.45 16.12 -26.07
CA VAL A 92 -12.60 17.28 -25.75
C VAL A 92 -13.41 18.29 -24.94
N ASP A 93 -12.79 18.86 -23.90
CA ASP A 93 -13.25 20.06 -23.23
C ASP A 93 -12.64 21.28 -23.93
N PRO A 94 -13.45 22.11 -24.62
CA PRO A 94 -12.94 23.25 -25.37
C PRO A 94 -12.33 24.35 -24.48
N GLU A 95 -12.61 24.36 -23.19
CA GLU A 95 -12.06 25.32 -22.23
C GLU A 95 -10.63 24.93 -21.78
N LYS A 96 -10.17 23.75 -22.11
CA LYS A 96 -8.82 23.25 -21.74
C LYS A 96 -7.84 23.41 -22.90
N PRO A 97 -6.59 23.86 -22.62
CA PRO A 97 -5.55 23.93 -23.64
C PRO A 97 -5.31 22.56 -24.28
N ARG A 98 -5.12 22.51 -25.58
CA ARG A 98 -4.74 21.28 -26.27
C ARG A 98 -3.35 20.82 -25.80
N PRO A 99 -3.09 19.50 -25.70
CA PRO A 99 -1.81 18.99 -25.23
C PRO A 99 -0.60 19.54 -25.99
N GLU A 100 -0.72 19.74 -27.30
CA GLU A 100 0.32 20.31 -28.16
C GLU A 100 0.66 21.78 -27.85
N ASP A 101 -0.33 22.56 -27.41
CA ASP A 101 -0.18 23.97 -27.06
C ASP A 101 0.37 24.20 -25.64
N GLN A 102 0.53 23.14 -24.85
CA GLN A 102 1.00 23.24 -23.50
C GLN A 102 2.53 23.35 -23.43
N PRO A 103 3.07 24.06 -22.43
CA PRO A 103 4.50 24.14 -22.22
C PRO A 103 5.10 22.75 -21.98
N MET A 104 6.38 22.59 -22.37
CA MET A 104 7.12 21.37 -22.06
C MET A 104 7.28 21.25 -20.53
N ARG A 105 6.91 20.10 -20.00
CA ARG A 105 7.09 19.73 -18.59
C ARG A 105 8.12 18.61 -18.47
N VAL A 106 8.59 18.39 -17.26
CA VAL A 106 9.44 17.25 -16.91
C VAL A 106 8.79 15.94 -17.39
N PHE A 107 9.57 15.04 -17.96
CA PHE A 107 9.12 13.77 -18.56
C PHE A 107 8.15 13.93 -19.76
N GLY A 108 7.99 15.13 -20.32
CA GLY A 108 7.05 15.38 -21.43
C GLY A 108 5.59 15.23 -21.06
N ILE A 109 5.25 15.24 -19.75
CA ILE A 109 3.88 15.06 -19.27
C ILE A 109 2.99 16.20 -19.75
N LYS A 110 1.87 15.86 -20.39
CA LYS A 110 0.83 16.79 -20.80
C LYS A 110 -0.39 16.64 -19.91
N HIS A 111 -1.06 17.76 -19.63
CA HIS A 111 -2.34 17.70 -18.93
C HIS A 111 -3.43 17.33 -19.95
N PRO A 112 -4.39 16.47 -19.61
CA PRO A 112 -5.45 16.10 -20.51
C PRO A 112 -6.39 17.28 -20.78
N ASN A 113 -6.95 17.32 -21.98
CA ASN A 113 -8.07 18.19 -22.34
C ASN A 113 -9.33 17.39 -22.69
N THR A 114 -9.32 16.09 -22.45
CA THR A 114 -10.46 15.20 -22.67
C THR A 114 -11.09 14.79 -21.35
N PHE A 115 -12.40 14.58 -21.37
CA PHE A 115 -13.11 14.04 -20.24
C PHE A 115 -12.74 12.57 -20.00
N TYR A 116 -12.63 12.19 -18.74
CA TYR A 116 -12.53 10.81 -18.28
C TYR A 116 -13.78 10.44 -17.50
N ASP A 117 -14.28 9.24 -17.74
CA ASP A 117 -15.28 8.59 -16.91
C ASP A 117 -14.59 7.69 -15.87
N PHE A 118 -14.88 7.92 -14.60
CA PHE A 118 -14.31 7.17 -13.49
C PHE A 118 -15.30 6.12 -13.01
N PHE A 119 -14.85 4.87 -12.90
CA PHE A 119 -15.70 3.74 -12.55
C PHE A 119 -15.16 2.92 -11.39
N VAL A 120 -16.11 2.44 -10.59
CA VAL A 120 -15.91 1.33 -9.65
C VAL A 120 -16.58 0.11 -10.26
N LEU A 121 -15.85 -1.01 -10.28
CA LEU A 121 -16.33 -2.29 -10.79
C LEU A 121 -16.35 -3.32 -9.68
N CYS A 122 -17.38 -4.17 -9.70
CA CYS A 122 -17.47 -5.39 -8.92
C CYS A 122 -17.58 -6.58 -9.87
N LEU A 123 -16.63 -7.50 -9.75
CA LEU A 123 -16.63 -8.75 -10.49
C LEU A 123 -16.96 -9.91 -9.54
N ASP A 124 -17.63 -10.90 -10.05
CA ASP A 124 -17.80 -12.18 -9.39
C ASP A 124 -16.45 -12.92 -9.32
N ARG A 125 -16.03 -13.26 -8.11
CA ARG A 125 -14.72 -13.89 -7.86
C ARG A 125 -14.60 -15.27 -8.51
N GLU A 126 -15.71 -15.99 -8.67
CA GLU A 126 -15.72 -17.35 -9.20
C GLU A 126 -15.64 -17.36 -10.72
N THR A 127 -16.29 -16.41 -11.38
CA THR A 127 -16.50 -16.42 -12.83
C THR A 127 -15.83 -15.27 -13.58
N GLY A 128 -15.38 -14.22 -12.88
CA GLY A 128 -14.88 -12.98 -13.48
C GLY A 128 -15.96 -12.11 -14.12
N LYS A 129 -17.24 -12.52 -14.08
CA LYS A 129 -18.32 -11.74 -14.66
C LYS A 129 -18.59 -10.47 -13.84
N GLU A 130 -18.88 -9.38 -14.54
CA GLU A 130 -19.26 -8.12 -13.89
C GLU A 130 -20.60 -8.29 -13.16
N LYS A 131 -20.61 -8.08 -11.83
CA LYS A 131 -21.83 -8.05 -11.00
C LYS A 131 -22.50 -6.68 -11.11
N TRP A 132 -21.70 -5.63 -11.06
CA TRP A 132 -22.14 -4.25 -11.24
C TRP A 132 -20.97 -3.32 -11.59
N ARG A 133 -21.31 -2.17 -12.17
CA ARG A 133 -20.41 -1.08 -12.52
C ARG A 133 -21.07 0.24 -12.14
N GLN A 134 -20.34 1.09 -11.40
CA GLN A 134 -20.81 2.43 -11.02
C GLN A 134 -19.90 3.52 -11.58
N LYS A 135 -20.49 4.40 -12.37
CA LYS A 135 -19.83 5.64 -12.79
C LYS A 135 -19.91 6.65 -11.66
N THR A 136 -18.75 7.09 -11.16
CA THR A 136 -18.67 8.05 -10.07
C THR A 136 -18.77 9.50 -10.55
N ILE A 137 -17.96 9.84 -11.55
CA ILE A 137 -17.91 11.20 -12.13
C ILE A 137 -17.39 11.15 -13.57
N ARG A 138 -17.76 12.17 -14.36
CA ARG A 138 -17.08 12.56 -15.60
C ARG A 138 -16.36 13.86 -15.35
N LYS A 139 -15.05 13.91 -15.55
CA LYS A 139 -14.21 15.08 -15.27
C LYS A 139 -12.99 15.10 -16.19
N VAL A 140 -12.52 16.29 -16.56
CA VAL A 140 -11.17 16.43 -17.11
C VAL A 140 -10.21 16.50 -15.93
N PRO A 141 -9.22 15.58 -15.83
CA PRO A 141 -8.21 15.66 -14.78
C PRO A 141 -7.48 17.00 -14.82
N HIS A 142 -7.22 17.59 -13.66
CA HIS A 142 -6.63 18.93 -13.56
C HIS A 142 -5.14 18.98 -13.94
N GLU A 143 -4.47 17.82 -13.88
CA GLU A 143 -3.08 17.63 -14.31
C GLU A 143 -2.88 16.24 -14.94
N GLY A 144 -1.72 16.01 -15.56
CA GLY A 144 -1.37 14.72 -16.13
C GLY A 144 -0.86 13.73 -15.05
N HIS A 145 -0.25 12.66 -15.53
CA HIS A 145 0.43 11.67 -14.70
C HIS A 145 1.68 11.15 -15.41
N HIS A 146 2.60 10.55 -14.67
CA HIS A 146 3.73 9.82 -15.24
C HIS A 146 3.24 8.63 -16.07
N GLY A 147 3.99 8.21 -17.09
CA GLY A 147 3.61 7.07 -17.93
C GLY A 147 3.44 5.74 -17.19
N ASP A 148 3.96 5.63 -15.97
CA ASP A 148 3.82 4.47 -15.08
C ASP A 148 2.74 4.67 -14.00
N ASN A 149 1.93 5.71 -14.10
CA ASN A 149 0.82 6.03 -13.21
C ASN A 149 -0.44 6.26 -14.05
N ASP A 150 -1.60 6.42 -13.40
CA ASP A 150 -2.88 6.73 -14.03
C ASP A 150 -3.81 7.50 -13.08
N PHE A 151 -5.07 7.72 -13.50
CA PHE A 151 -6.07 8.46 -12.70
C PHE A 151 -6.89 7.58 -11.76
N ALA A 152 -6.60 6.28 -11.66
CA ALA A 152 -7.26 5.31 -10.79
C ALA A 152 -6.24 4.44 -10.04
N SER A 153 -5.19 5.07 -9.48
CA SER A 153 -4.06 4.37 -8.85
C SER A 153 -4.29 4.01 -7.39
N ALA A 154 -5.11 4.77 -6.65
CA ALA A 154 -5.43 4.43 -5.26
C ALA A 154 -6.26 3.14 -5.20
N SER A 155 -5.90 2.22 -4.32
CA SER A 155 -6.66 0.98 -4.13
C SER A 155 -7.90 1.22 -3.27
N PRO A 156 -9.03 0.58 -3.56
CA PRO A 156 -10.21 0.65 -2.70
C PRO A 156 -9.97 -0.08 -1.38
N VAL A 157 -10.85 0.16 -0.40
CA VAL A 157 -10.86 -0.55 0.88
C VAL A 157 -12.30 -0.84 1.30
N THR A 158 -12.53 -1.95 2.03
CA THR A 158 -13.85 -2.30 2.54
C THR A 158 -13.82 -2.78 4.00
N ASP A 159 -14.88 -2.44 4.74
CA ASP A 159 -15.18 -2.99 6.07
C ASP A 159 -16.07 -4.25 6.02
N GLY A 160 -16.43 -4.70 4.80
CA GLY A 160 -17.37 -5.78 4.58
C GLY A 160 -18.85 -5.36 4.57
N LYS A 161 -19.13 -4.06 4.73
CA LYS A 161 -20.46 -3.45 4.61
C LYS A 161 -20.47 -2.31 3.59
N ARG A 162 -19.37 -1.55 3.55
CA ARG A 162 -19.18 -0.39 2.69
C ARG A 162 -17.89 -0.55 1.89
N LEU A 163 -17.88 0.02 0.71
CA LEU A 163 -16.73 0.08 -0.20
C LEU A 163 -16.31 1.54 -0.36
N TYR A 164 -15.06 1.85 -0.07
CA TYR A 164 -14.50 3.19 -0.12
C TYR A 164 -13.53 3.29 -1.28
N CYS A 165 -13.79 4.21 -2.21
CA CYS A 165 -13.12 4.33 -3.49
C CYS A 165 -12.60 5.76 -3.69
N TRP A 166 -11.29 5.93 -3.74
CA TRP A 166 -10.66 7.24 -3.89
C TRP A 166 -10.01 7.38 -5.26
N PHE A 167 -10.39 8.42 -5.98
CA PHE A 167 -9.82 8.79 -7.28
C PHE A 167 -9.00 10.09 -7.17
N GLY A 168 -8.30 10.29 -6.07
CA GLY A 168 -7.52 11.50 -5.84
C GLY A 168 -8.38 12.76 -5.96
N SER A 169 -7.91 13.71 -6.76
CA SER A 169 -8.60 14.98 -7.06
C SER A 169 -9.90 14.84 -7.86
N ALA A 170 -10.26 13.63 -8.32
CA ALA A 170 -11.56 13.37 -8.93
C ALA A 170 -12.63 13.00 -7.90
N GLY A 171 -12.28 12.80 -6.64
CA GLY A 171 -13.20 12.62 -5.53
C GLY A 171 -13.06 11.32 -4.77
N PHE A 172 -13.72 11.27 -3.62
CA PHE A 172 -13.80 10.09 -2.74
C PHE A 172 -15.26 9.66 -2.61
N TYR A 173 -15.52 8.37 -2.77
CA TYR A 173 -16.86 7.81 -2.91
C TYR A 173 -17.01 6.61 -1.99
N CYS A 174 -18.19 6.48 -1.37
CA CYS A 174 -18.58 5.33 -0.60
C CYS A 174 -19.83 4.69 -1.20
N PHE A 175 -19.80 3.36 -1.29
CA PHE A 175 -20.90 2.53 -1.77
C PHE A 175 -21.23 1.45 -0.74
N ASP A 176 -22.43 0.90 -0.79
CA ASP A 176 -22.65 -0.43 -0.23
C ASP A 176 -22.03 -1.49 -1.16
N LEU A 177 -21.96 -2.74 -0.72
CA LEU A 177 -21.34 -3.80 -1.53
C LEU A 177 -22.16 -4.19 -2.77
N ASN A 178 -23.40 -3.72 -2.90
CA ASN A 178 -24.26 -3.88 -4.07
C ASN A 178 -24.12 -2.73 -5.05
N GLY A 179 -23.23 -1.75 -4.79
CA GLY A 179 -22.95 -0.63 -5.67
C GLY A 179 -23.89 0.57 -5.48
N LYS A 180 -24.75 0.60 -4.45
CA LYS A 180 -25.56 1.79 -4.13
C LYS A 180 -24.66 2.85 -3.49
N ALA A 181 -24.64 4.05 -4.08
CA ALA A 181 -23.90 5.18 -3.53
C ALA A 181 -24.48 5.61 -2.15
N LEU A 182 -23.60 5.79 -1.17
CA LEU A 182 -23.93 6.21 0.18
C LEU A 182 -23.53 7.66 0.43
N TRP A 183 -22.27 8.00 0.15
CA TRP A 183 -21.77 9.37 0.25
C TRP A 183 -20.63 9.62 -0.72
N LYS A 184 -20.35 10.90 -0.96
CA LYS A 184 -19.20 11.37 -1.75
C LYS A 184 -18.55 12.58 -1.10
N ARG A 185 -17.23 12.75 -1.30
CA ARG A 185 -16.47 13.91 -0.85
C ARG A 185 -15.60 14.44 -1.99
N ASP A 186 -15.52 15.75 -2.10
CA ASP A 186 -14.47 16.45 -2.83
C ASP A 186 -13.44 16.91 -1.80
N LEU A 187 -12.22 16.41 -1.92
CA LEU A 187 -11.11 16.76 -1.03
C LEU A 187 -10.22 17.87 -1.63
N GLY A 188 -10.63 18.46 -2.74
CA GLY A 188 -9.88 19.48 -3.48
C GLY A 188 -8.79 18.90 -4.38
N LEU A 189 -7.99 19.78 -5.00
CA LEU A 189 -6.94 19.39 -5.94
C LEU A 189 -5.61 19.15 -5.22
N ALA A 190 -4.94 18.04 -5.54
CA ALA A 190 -3.56 17.80 -5.18
C ALA A 190 -2.66 18.11 -6.38
N HIS A 191 -1.63 18.92 -6.19
CA HIS A 191 -0.69 19.28 -7.25
C HIS A 191 0.62 18.50 -7.06
N MET A 192 0.76 17.44 -7.82
CA MET A 192 1.94 16.58 -7.72
C MET A 192 3.13 17.21 -8.45
N GLY A 193 4.31 17.18 -7.83
CA GLY A 193 5.53 17.67 -8.47
C GLY A 193 5.78 17.00 -9.79
N ALA A 194 6.15 17.78 -10.79
CA ALA A 194 6.32 17.35 -12.18
C ALA A 194 5.06 16.68 -12.77
N SER A 195 3.87 16.86 -12.19
CA SER A 195 2.61 16.21 -12.59
C SER A 195 2.71 14.68 -12.61
N LEU A 196 3.38 14.08 -11.62
CA LEU A 196 3.61 12.62 -11.58
C LEU A 196 2.33 11.81 -11.31
N GLY A 197 1.24 12.48 -10.91
CA GLY A 197 -0.05 11.88 -10.56
C GLY A 197 -0.14 11.42 -9.10
N GLU A 198 -1.36 11.27 -8.63
CA GLU A 198 -1.70 10.82 -7.26
C GLU A 198 -1.65 9.29 -7.16
N GLY A 199 -1.56 8.71 -5.96
CA GLY A 199 -1.46 7.25 -5.83
C GLY A 199 -1.53 6.71 -4.39
N CYS A 200 -1.60 7.57 -3.35
CA CYS A 200 -1.81 7.11 -1.98
C CYS A 200 -3.20 6.47 -1.85
N SER A 201 -3.30 5.31 -1.18
CA SER A 201 -4.58 4.65 -0.91
C SER A 201 -5.15 5.06 0.45
N PRO A 202 -6.48 5.05 0.65
CA PRO A 202 -7.05 5.24 1.97
C PRO A 202 -6.75 4.04 2.86
N THR A 203 -6.59 4.29 4.17
CA THR A 203 -6.46 3.24 5.18
C THR A 203 -7.69 3.26 6.08
N LEU A 204 -8.29 2.09 6.28
CA LEU A 204 -9.45 1.91 7.15
C LEU A 204 -9.01 1.25 8.47
N HIS A 205 -9.43 1.82 9.59
CA HIS A 205 -9.29 1.22 10.90
C HIS A 205 -10.58 1.45 11.70
N ASP A 206 -11.23 0.36 12.05
CA ASP A 206 -12.57 0.37 12.63
C ASP A 206 -13.54 1.23 11.78
N ASP A 207 -14.05 2.32 12.33
CA ASP A 207 -14.93 3.29 11.69
C ASP A 207 -14.23 4.57 11.21
N LYS A 208 -12.91 4.53 11.04
CA LYS A 208 -12.08 5.68 10.66
C LYS A 208 -11.38 5.45 9.33
N LEU A 209 -11.47 6.41 8.43
CA LEU A 209 -10.73 6.45 7.17
C LEU A 209 -9.61 7.49 7.26
N VAL A 210 -8.39 7.04 7.08
CA VAL A 210 -7.20 7.89 7.06
C VAL A 210 -6.81 8.21 5.62
N ILE A 211 -6.71 9.49 5.30
CA ILE A 211 -6.36 10.01 3.99
C ILE A 211 -5.10 10.88 4.12
N VAL A 212 -4.05 10.53 3.40
CA VAL A 212 -2.83 11.34 3.31
C VAL A 212 -2.73 11.94 1.91
N ARG A 213 -2.50 13.26 1.84
CA ARG A 213 -2.37 14.02 0.59
C ARG A 213 -1.11 14.86 0.66
N ASP A 214 0.02 14.22 0.34
CA ASP A 214 1.34 14.88 0.29
C ASP A 214 1.64 15.33 -1.15
N HIS A 215 1.71 16.64 -1.38
CA HIS A 215 1.88 17.26 -2.70
C HIS A 215 2.59 18.63 -2.61
N GLN A 216 2.84 19.30 -3.73
CA GLN A 216 3.65 20.51 -3.81
C GLN A 216 2.99 21.81 -3.25
N ARG A 217 1.71 21.73 -2.88
CA ARG A 217 1.04 22.83 -2.16
C ARG A 217 0.86 22.46 -0.70
N GLN A 218 -0.26 22.79 -0.09
CA GLN A 218 -0.52 22.45 1.30
C GLN A 218 -0.86 20.97 1.46
N SER A 219 0.12 20.18 1.86
CA SER A 219 -0.04 18.77 2.22
C SER A 219 -0.89 18.61 3.48
N SER A 220 -1.59 17.51 3.59
CA SER A 220 -2.46 17.25 4.74
C SER A 220 -2.63 15.75 5.03
N ILE A 221 -2.97 15.45 6.29
CA ILE A 221 -3.58 14.21 6.72
C ILE A 221 -4.97 14.52 7.25
N GLU A 222 -5.94 13.69 6.90
CA GLU A 222 -7.33 13.86 7.31
C GLU A 222 -7.89 12.50 7.75
N VAL A 223 -8.64 12.49 8.86
CA VAL A 223 -9.39 11.32 9.30
C VAL A 223 -10.87 11.62 9.16
N LEU A 224 -11.55 10.72 8.46
CA LEU A 224 -12.98 10.79 8.23
C LEU A 224 -13.71 9.72 9.04
N ASP A 225 -14.91 10.03 9.45
CA ASP A 225 -15.89 9.04 9.87
C ASP A 225 -16.30 8.20 8.66
N ALA A 226 -16.12 6.88 8.75
CA ALA A 226 -16.34 5.99 7.62
C ALA A 226 -17.82 5.85 7.22
N GLU A 227 -18.74 6.08 8.16
CA GLU A 227 -20.19 5.97 7.91
C GLU A 227 -20.72 7.19 7.15
N SER A 228 -20.35 8.38 7.59
CA SER A 228 -20.85 9.65 7.04
C SER A 228 -19.94 10.32 6.04
N GLY A 229 -18.65 9.95 6.00
CA GLY A 229 -17.62 10.63 5.24
C GLY A 229 -17.24 12.00 5.79
N GLN A 230 -17.72 12.40 6.97
CA GLN A 230 -17.41 13.68 7.59
C GLN A 230 -16.00 13.69 8.20
N THR A 231 -15.34 14.84 8.14
CA THR A 231 -14.03 15.04 8.75
C THR A 231 -14.14 15.02 10.28
N ILE A 232 -13.40 14.11 10.91
CA ILE A 232 -13.22 14.09 12.36
C ILE A 232 -12.15 15.08 12.75
N TRP A 233 -10.98 15.00 12.09
CA TRP A 233 -9.90 15.97 12.22
C TRP A 233 -9.07 16.04 10.93
N LYS A 234 -8.38 17.17 10.77
CA LYS A 234 -7.45 17.40 9.67
C LYS A 234 -6.24 18.15 10.20
N SER A 235 -5.06 17.76 9.77
CA SER A 235 -3.80 18.43 10.10
C SER A 235 -3.02 18.75 8.83
N GLU A 236 -2.47 19.94 8.75
CA GLU A 236 -1.54 20.37 7.71
C GLU A 236 -0.19 19.69 7.93
N ARG A 237 0.52 19.44 6.81
CA ARG A 237 1.82 18.79 6.81
C ARG A 237 2.80 19.57 5.98
N GLU A 238 4.01 19.71 6.48
CA GLU A 238 5.14 20.30 5.73
C GLU A 238 5.84 19.19 4.93
N GLU A 239 5.17 18.69 3.89
CA GLU A 239 5.69 17.65 3.03
C GLU A 239 5.62 18.07 1.55
N GLY A 240 6.53 17.50 0.75
CA GLY A 240 6.41 17.50 -0.69
C GLY A 240 5.69 16.25 -1.17
N ASN A 241 6.02 15.78 -2.39
CA ASN A 241 5.42 14.55 -2.90
C ASN A 241 5.77 13.34 -2.06
N ALA A 242 4.75 12.60 -1.65
CA ALA A 242 4.85 11.23 -1.17
C ALA A 242 3.60 10.44 -1.57
N TRP A 243 3.75 9.12 -1.74
CA TRP A 243 2.68 8.22 -2.18
C TRP A 243 2.46 7.06 -1.21
N ALA A 244 3.22 7.02 -0.12
CA ALA A 244 3.13 5.95 0.85
C ALA A 244 1.75 5.94 1.55
N THR A 245 1.05 4.82 1.43
CA THR A 245 -0.19 4.59 2.19
C THR A 245 0.16 4.43 3.67
N PRO A 246 -0.53 5.13 4.58
CA PRO A 246 -0.26 5.05 6.01
C PRO A 246 -0.62 3.69 6.58
N VAL A 247 -0.01 3.32 7.70
CA VAL A 247 -0.39 2.15 8.49
C VAL A 247 -0.96 2.59 9.83
N VAL A 248 -1.98 1.87 10.31
CA VAL A 248 -2.56 2.11 11.64
C VAL A 248 -2.25 0.94 12.55
N ILE A 249 -1.81 1.24 13.78
CA ILE A 249 -1.43 0.25 14.79
C ILE A 249 -1.90 0.66 16.17
N LYS A 250 -2.46 -0.28 16.92
CA LYS A 250 -2.68 -0.11 18.36
C LYS A 250 -1.46 -0.59 19.13
N HIS A 251 -0.79 0.31 19.82
CA HIS A 251 0.40 0.03 20.61
C HIS A 251 0.28 0.67 22.00
N SER A 252 0.51 -0.12 23.05
CA SER A 252 0.48 0.32 24.45
C SER A 252 -0.77 1.14 24.82
N GLY A 253 -1.95 0.70 24.35
CA GLY A 253 -3.24 1.34 24.63
C GLY A 253 -3.58 2.55 23.75
N ARG A 254 -2.65 3.02 22.89
CA ARG A 254 -2.86 4.13 21.96
C ARG A 254 -2.89 3.66 20.51
N THR A 255 -3.85 4.15 19.73
CA THR A 255 -3.91 3.85 18.29
C THR A 255 -3.19 4.93 17.50
N GLN A 256 -2.17 4.52 16.77
CA GLN A 256 -1.26 5.41 16.03
C GLN A 256 -1.46 5.27 14.53
N VAL A 257 -1.43 6.40 13.82
CA VAL A 257 -1.32 6.45 12.36
C VAL A 257 0.11 6.80 12.00
N ILE A 258 0.80 5.90 11.32
CA ILE A 258 2.18 6.11 10.89
C ILE A 258 2.19 6.47 9.41
N THR A 259 2.79 7.62 9.11
CA THR A 259 3.02 8.11 7.74
C THR A 259 4.51 8.14 7.44
N ALA A 260 4.90 7.79 6.22
CA ALA A 260 6.26 7.94 5.74
C ALA A 260 6.28 8.95 4.58
N ALA A 261 7.05 10.01 4.71
CA ALA A 261 7.18 11.04 3.71
C ALA A 261 8.62 11.57 3.61
N SER A 262 8.88 12.47 2.67
CA SER A 262 10.23 12.91 2.32
C SER A 262 10.92 13.67 3.46
N ASN A 263 10.20 14.51 4.18
CA ASN A 263 10.77 15.29 5.28
C ASN A 263 10.74 14.52 6.59
N ARG A 264 9.60 13.85 6.89
CA ARG A 264 9.40 13.19 8.18
C ARG A 264 8.62 11.87 8.06
N ILE A 265 9.01 10.89 8.86
CA ILE A 265 8.12 9.84 9.34
C ILE A 265 7.38 10.44 10.52
N ARG A 266 6.04 10.33 10.57
CA ARG A 266 5.24 10.85 11.68
C ARG A 266 4.27 9.81 12.20
N SER A 267 4.13 9.79 13.50
CA SER A 267 3.07 9.09 14.22
C SER A 267 2.07 10.09 14.74
N TYR A 268 0.81 9.89 14.37
CA TYR A 268 -0.32 10.67 14.87
C TYR A 268 -1.20 9.80 15.75
N ASP A 269 -1.82 10.39 16.75
CA ASP A 269 -2.94 9.76 17.44
C ASP A 269 -4.14 9.71 16.49
N LEU A 270 -4.73 8.52 16.29
CA LEU A 270 -5.85 8.33 15.34
C LEU A 270 -7.08 9.18 15.70
N TYR A 271 -7.32 9.43 16.97
CA TYR A 271 -8.54 10.06 17.44
C TYR A 271 -8.42 11.58 17.60
N SER A 272 -7.25 12.07 18.02
CA SER A 272 -7.03 13.51 18.25
C SER A 272 -6.29 14.21 17.12
N GLY A 273 -5.51 13.49 16.31
CA GLY A 273 -4.62 14.07 15.28
C GLY A 273 -3.32 14.66 15.84
N GLU A 274 -3.07 14.55 17.15
CA GLU A 274 -1.81 14.99 17.74
C GLU A 274 -0.63 14.18 17.24
N ILE A 275 0.49 14.86 16.96
CA ILE A 275 1.76 14.20 16.65
C ILE A 275 2.30 13.57 17.94
N ILE A 276 2.48 12.26 17.94
CA ILE A 276 3.06 11.52 19.07
C ILE A 276 4.58 11.60 18.98
N TRP A 277 5.11 11.34 17.80
CA TRP A 277 6.52 11.45 17.48
C TRP A 277 6.74 11.69 15.99
N GLU A 278 7.91 12.23 15.67
CA GLU A 278 8.37 12.36 14.28
C GLU A 278 9.87 12.07 14.18
N CYS A 279 10.31 11.70 12.97
CA CYS A 279 11.69 11.33 12.71
C CYS A 279 12.07 11.67 11.27
N GLY A 280 13.19 12.35 11.08
CA GLY A 280 13.83 12.54 9.78
C GLY A 280 14.61 11.30 9.33
N GLY A 281 15.15 11.32 8.11
CA GLY A 281 16.14 10.35 7.64
C GLY A 281 15.73 9.47 6.46
N LEU A 282 14.53 9.66 5.89
CA LEU A 282 14.17 9.16 4.57
C LEU A 282 14.69 10.09 3.47
N THR A 283 14.63 9.64 2.23
CA THR A 283 14.97 10.42 1.02
C THR A 283 13.70 10.91 0.32
N GLY A 284 13.83 11.67 -0.77
CA GLY A 284 12.69 12.25 -1.47
C GLY A 284 11.72 11.26 -2.11
N ASN A 285 10.52 11.71 -2.42
CA ASN A 285 9.51 10.95 -3.18
C ASN A 285 9.18 9.57 -2.58
N VAL A 286 8.88 9.52 -1.29
CA VAL A 286 8.60 8.26 -0.59
C VAL A 286 7.34 7.59 -1.15
N THR A 287 7.49 6.36 -1.60
CA THR A 287 6.40 5.53 -2.14
C THR A 287 6.17 4.25 -1.32
N PRO A 288 7.23 3.55 -0.84
CA PRO A 288 7.05 2.34 -0.04
C PRO A 288 6.27 2.58 1.24
N CYS A 289 5.28 1.73 1.49
CA CYS A 289 4.46 1.82 2.70
C CYS A 289 5.23 1.32 3.93
N PRO A 290 4.98 1.91 5.11
CA PRO A 290 5.49 1.40 6.38
C PRO A 290 5.01 -0.04 6.64
N VAL A 291 5.82 -0.83 7.35
CA VAL A 291 5.43 -2.14 7.86
C VAL A 291 5.77 -2.25 9.34
N ILE A 292 4.98 -3.00 10.10
CA ILE A 292 5.15 -3.14 11.55
C ILE A 292 5.82 -4.47 11.87
N GLN A 293 6.90 -4.42 12.67
CA GLN A 293 7.59 -5.57 13.23
C GLN A 293 7.69 -5.43 14.74
N GLY A 294 6.90 -6.22 15.47
CA GLY A 294 6.86 -6.13 16.93
C GLY A 294 6.49 -4.72 17.39
N ASP A 295 7.34 -4.14 18.26
CA ASP A 295 7.17 -2.80 18.79
C ASP A 295 7.80 -1.68 17.93
N ASN A 296 8.12 -1.99 16.66
CA ASN A 296 8.77 -1.06 15.76
C ASN A 296 7.98 -0.90 14.46
N VAL A 297 8.09 0.27 13.84
CA VAL A 297 7.71 0.51 12.44
C VAL A 297 8.98 0.58 11.59
N ILE A 298 8.95 -0.10 10.44
CA ILE A 298 10.02 -0.05 9.44
C ILE A 298 9.54 0.80 8.27
N CYS A 299 10.27 1.87 7.99
CA CYS A 299 10.03 2.78 6.87
C CYS A 299 11.22 2.78 5.93
N MET A 300 10.96 2.98 4.61
CA MET A 300 12.03 3.01 3.62
C MET A 300 11.76 3.95 2.47
N SER A 301 12.83 4.33 1.78
CA SER A 301 12.82 5.18 0.59
C SER A 301 14.00 4.85 -0.32
N GLY A 302 13.87 5.07 -1.63
CA GLY A 302 14.90 4.68 -2.60
C GLY A 302 15.02 5.60 -3.84
N TYR A 303 14.52 6.84 -3.74
CA TYR A 303 14.70 7.86 -4.79
C TYR A 303 15.75 8.88 -4.37
N LYS A 304 16.76 9.12 -5.25
CA LYS A 304 17.92 10.01 -4.99
C LYS A 304 18.63 9.69 -3.66
N GLY A 305 18.82 8.40 -3.40
CA GLY A 305 19.40 7.87 -2.18
C GLY A 305 18.64 6.66 -1.68
N HIS A 306 19.13 6.05 -0.62
CA HIS A 306 18.56 4.84 -0.02
C HIS A 306 18.46 5.02 1.49
N SER A 307 17.32 4.66 2.06
CA SER A 307 17.17 4.61 3.52
C SER A 307 16.15 3.54 3.89
N VAL A 308 16.47 2.73 4.87
CA VAL A 308 15.54 1.89 5.62
C VAL A 308 15.87 2.04 7.10
N MET A 309 14.84 2.23 7.91
CA MET A 309 15.02 2.44 9.34
C MET A 309 13.87 1.85 10.14
N SER A 310 14.21 1.28 11.30
CA SER A 310 13.29 0.72 12.28
C SER A 310 13.17 1.68 13.45
N VAL A 311 11.96 2.18 13.69
CA VAL A 311 11.67 3.21 14.69
C VAL A 311 10.74 2.63 15.76
N PRO A 312 11.05 2.77 17.05
CA PRO A 312 10.18 2.29 18.12
C PRO A 312 8.84 3.03 18.14
N LEU A 313 7.74 2.29 18.22
CA LEU A 313 6.38 2.84 18.34
C LEU A 313 6.15 3.59 19.67
N SER A 314 6.98 3.31 20.68
CA SER A 314 6.96 3.99 21.98
C SER A 314 7.65 5.35 22.00
N SER A 315 8.23 5.79 20.87
CA SER A 315 8.90 7.09 20.73
C SER A 315 7.99 8.27 21.07
N LYS A 316 8.58 9.42 21.42
CA LYS A 316 7.85 10.66 21.74
C LYS A 316 8.63 11.89 21.24
N GLY A 317 7.91 12.87 20.69
CA GLY A 317 8.49 14.11 20.18
C GLY A 317 9.35 13.92 18.94
N ASP A 318 10.23 14.87 18.63
CA ASP A 318 11.19 14.74 17.52
C ASP A 318 12.38 13.88 17.95
N ILE A 319 12.50 12.72 17.34
CA ILE A 319 13.58 11.74 17.61
C ILE A 319 14.66 11.76 16.51
N THR A 320 14.66 12.74 15.62
CA THR A 320 15.70 12.90 14.60
C THR A 320 17.07 13.02 15.28
N ASP A 321 18.02 12.18 14.87
CA ASP A 321 19.40 12.13 15.40
C ASP A 321 19.52 11.89 16.92
N SER A 322 18.45 11.44 17.57
CA SER A 322 18.41 11.20 19.03
C SER A 322 19.06 9.89 19.46
N GLY A 323 19.44 9.00 18.51
CA GLY A 323 19.95 7.66 18.80
C GLY A 323 18.86 6.64 19.21
N VAL A 324 17.58 7.00 19.17
CA VAL A 324 16.43 6.12 19.51
C VAL A 324 16.11 5.12 18.41
N VAL A 325 16.48 5.41 17.14
CA VAL A 325 16.27 4.49 16.01
C VAL A 325 16.92 3.16 16.27
N THR A 326 16.14 2.07 16.23
CA THR A 326 16.60 0.73 16.58
C THR A 326 17.73 0.26 15.66
N TRP A 327 17.54 0.42 14.35
CA TRP A 327 18.56 0.18 13.34
C TRP A 327 18.26 0.99 12.06
N LYS A 328 19.29 1.24 11.27
CA LYS A 328 19.20 1.96 10.01
C LYS A 328 20.21 1.42 9.00
N GLN A 329 19.80 1.33 7.73
CA GLN A 329 20.69 1.09 6.59
C GLN A 329 20.43 2.10 5.47
N THR A 330 21.44 2.37 4.65
CA THR A 330 21.38 3.38 3.58
C THR A 330 21.71 2.78 2.21
N ARG A 331 21.27 1.55 1.95
CA ARG A 331 21.73 0.79 0.80
C ARG A 331 20.63 -0.09 0.22
N GLY A 332 20.46 -0.06 -1.10
CA GLY A 332 19.68 -1.04 -1.85
C GLY A 332 18.17 -1.04 -1.64
N THR A 333 17.59 0.03 -1.10
CA THR A 333 16.15 0.11 -0.78
C THR A 333 15.27 0.37 -2.01
N PRO A 334 13.96 0.03 -1.95
CA PRO A 334 13.03 0.21 -3.07
C PRO A 334 12.66 1.68 -3.29
N TYR A 335 12.31 2.03 -4.53
CA TYR A 335 11.71 3.32 -4.85
C TYR A 335 10.18 3.24 -4.88
N VAL A 336 9.60 2.44 -5.79
CA VAL A 336 8.13 2.33 -5.94
C VAL A 336 7.55 1.16 -5.14
N PRO A 337 8.07 -0.08 -5.24
CA PRO A 337 7.47 -1.20 -4.54
C PRO A 337 7.57 -1.09 -3.03
N SER A 338 6.52 -1.46 -2.33
CA SER A 338 6.53 -1.65 -0.87
C SER A 338 7.19 -3.00 -0.52
N PRO A 339 7.82 -3.14 0.65
CA PRO A 339 8.42 -4.39 1.09
C PRO A 339 7.36 -5.45 1.42
N VAL A 340 7.77 -6.72 1.48
CA VAL A 340 7.03 -7.80 2.16
C VAL A 340 7.72 -8.11 3.48
N LEU A 341 6.94 -8.09 4.53
CA LEU A 341 7.37 -8.54 5.86
C LEU A 341 6.68 -9.86 6.18
N TYR A 342 7.46 -10.95 6.27
CA TYR A 342 6.95 -12.28 6.49
C TYR A 342 7.79 -13.05 7.52
N ASP A 343 7.23 -13.33 8.69
CA ASP A 343 7.87 -14.04 9.81
C ASP A 343 9.25 -13.46 10.18
N GLY A 344 9.30 -12.14 10.37
CA GLY A 344 10.52 -11.43 10.74
C GLY A 344 11.56 -11.26 9.62
N LEU A 345 11.26 -11.73 8.41
CA LEU A 345 12.07 -11.52 7.21
C LEU A 345 11.50 -10.36 6.39
N LEU A 346 12.34 -9.37 6.10
CA LEU A 346 11.97 -8.18 5.33
C LEU A 346 12.55 -8.28 3.92
N PHE A 347 11.68 -8.49 2.93
CA PHE A 347 12.07 -8.65 1.54
C PHE A 347 11.73 -7.43 0.71
N PHE A 348 12.65 -6.99 -0.13
CA PHE A 348 12.46 -5.87 -1.04
C PHE A 348 13.45 -5.88 -2.21
N ASN A 349 13.16 -5.11 -3.25
CA ASN A 349 14.06 -4.89 -4.38
C ASN A 349 14.75 -3.52 -4.29
N GLN A 350 15.91 -3.38 -4.90
CA GLN A 350 16.62 -2.11 -5.00
C GLN A 350 15.96 -1.21 -6.05
N SER A 351 15.59 0.01 -5.69
CA SER A 351 14.93 0.98 -6.60
C SER A 351 13.72 0.32 -7.30
N ASN A 352 13.68 0.30 -8.63
CA ASN A 352 12.69 -0.45 -9.42
C ASN A 352 13.35 -1.61 -10.18
N SER A 353 14.51 -2.08 -9.73
CA SER A 353 15.31 -3.10 -10.42
C SER A 353 14.99 -4.51 -9.93
N SER A 354 15.57 -5.50 -10.61
CA SER A 354 15.48 -6.92 -10.22
C SER A 354 16.52 -7.34 -9.16
N ILE A 355 17.10 -6.41 -8.45
CA ILE A 355 18.05 -6.70 -7.36
C ILE A 355 17.28 -6.87 -6.06
N TRP A 356 17.36 -8.03 -5.46
CA TRP A 356 16.56 -8.49 -4.33
C TRP A 356 17.39 -8.59 -3.06
N THR A 357 16.82 -8.17 -1.95
CA THR A 357 17.44 -8.15 -0.62
C THR A 357 16.50 -8.77 0.41
N CYS A 358 17.07 -9.47 1.38
CA CYS A 358 16.38 -9.91 2.59
C CYS A 358 17.15 -9.42 3.82
N LEU A 359 16.44 -8.77 4.76
CA LEU A 359 16.97 -8.41 6.07
C LEU A 359 16.24 -9.20 7.16
N ASP A 360 16.92 -9.38 8.29
CA ASP A 360 16.25 -9.63 9.57
C ASP A 360 15.54 -8.34 10.00
N ALA A 361 14.23 -8.39 10.15
CA ALA A 361 13.44 -7.19 10.44
C ALA A 361 13.64 -6.67 11.88
N ASN A 362 14.16 -7.48 12.82
CA ASN A 362 14.40 -7.07 14.19
C ASN A 362 15.75 -6.37 14.35
N SER A 363 16.82 -6.94 13.76
CA SER A 363 18.18 -6.42 13.90
C SER A 363 18.62 -5.52 12.75
N GLY A 364 17.97 -5.62 11.58
CA GLY A 364 18.41 -4.98 10.34
C GLY A 364 19.57 -5.74 9.65
N ASP A 365 20.01 -6.89 10.16
CA ASP A 365 21.09 -7.65 9.56
C ASP A 365 20.74 -8.12 8.14
N THR A 366 21.69 -8.00 7.23
CA THR A 366 21.53 -8.46 5.86
C THR A 366 21.68 -9.98 5.79
N LEU A 367 20.59 -10.67 5.46
CA LEU A 367 20.56 -12.14 5.31
C LEU A 367 20.77 -12.56 3.85
N MET A 368 20.27 -11.76 2.89
CA MET A 368 20.54 -11.93 1.46
C MET A 368 20.89 -10.55 0.89
N ASP A 369 22.13 -10.39 0.39
CA ASP A 369 22.60 -9.11 -0.13
C ASP A 369 22.43 -9.02 -1.65
N ARG A 370 21.57 -8.14 -2.11
CA ARG A 370 21.42 -7.64 -3.48
C ARG A 370 21.61 -8.69 -4.57
N THR A 371 20.84 -9.76 -4.47
CA THR A 371 20.88 -10.88 -5.42
C THR A 371 19.98 -10.60 -6.61
N ARG A 372 20.45 -10.83 -7.83
CA ARG A 372 19.67 -10.59 -9.06
C ARG A 372 18.59 -11.66 -9.25
N LEU A 373 17.34 -11.24 -9.39
CA LEU A 373 16.23 -12.11 -9.80
C LEU A 373 16.33 -12.42 -11.30
N PRO A 374 16.23 -13.69 -11.72
CA PRO A 374 16.36 -14.07 -13.12
C PRO A 374 15.10 -13.72 -13.93
N GLY A 375 15.27 -13.30 -15.19
CA GLY A 375 14.18 -13.13 -16.15
C GLY A 375 13.22 -11.97 -15.88
N ILE A 376 13.34 -11.26 -14.78
CA ILE A 376 12.54 -10.10 -14.41
C ILE A 376 13.35 -8.81 -14.58
N ALA A 377 12.70 -7.77 -15.09
CA ALA A 377 13.25 -6.42 -15.11
C ALA A 377 12.17 -5.40 -14.75
N ASN A 378 12.58 -4.26 -14.17
CA ASN A 378 11.70 -3.15 -13.84
C ASN A 378 10.49 -3.58 -12.99
N ILE A 379 10.70 -3.74 -11.69
CA ILE A 379 9.67 -4.13 -10.72
C ILE A 379 9.02 -2.86 -10.18
N TYR A 380 7.73 -2.67 -10.47
CA TYR A 380 6.90 -1.58 -9.95
C TYR A 380 5.81 -2.10 -9.01
N SER A 381 5.34 -3.31 -9.24
CA SER A 381 4.38 -3.97 -8.36
C SER A 381 5.03 -4.32 -7.02
N SER A 382 4.32 -4.06 -5.93
CA SER A 382 4.76 -4.53 -4.62
C SER A 382 4.60 -6.05 -4.54
N PRO A 383 5.62 -6.80 -4.09
CA PRO A 383 5.52 -8.24 -3.93
C PRO A 383 4.47 -8.62 -2.89
N VAL A 384 3.87 -9.80 -3.05
CA VAL A 384 2.91 -10.38 -2.10
C VAL A 384 3.35 -11.78 -1.71
N ALA A 385 2.88 -12.25 -0.54
CA ALA A 385 3.29 -13.56 -0.03
C ALA A 385 2.14 -14.36 0.57
N ALA A 386 2.23 -15.68 0.45
CA ALA A 386 1.33 -16.64 1.07
C ALA A 386 1.98 -18.03 1.09
N ALA A 387 1.65 -18.86 2.08
CA ALA A 387 2.07 -20.28 2.16
C ALA A 387 3.59 -20.46 1.93
N ASP A 388 4.41 -19.67 2.64
CA ASP A 388 5.88 -19.64 2.60
C ASP A 388 6.47 -19.32 1.21
N ARG A 389 5.71 -18.61 0.37
CA ARG A 389 6.15 -18.17 -0.96
C ARG A 389 5.95 -16.68 -1.14
N ILE A 390 6.80 -16.08 -1.97
CA ILE A 390 6.74 -14.67 -2.33
C ILE A 390 6.56 -14.58 -3.84
N TYR A 391 5.60 -13.79 -4.30
CA TYR A 391 5.26 -13.58 -5.70
C TYR A 391 5.76 -12.19 -6.10
N VAL A 392 6.67 -12.15 -7.07
CA VAL A 392 7.30 -10.91 -7.56
C VAL A 392 7.03 -10.78 -9.05
N THR A 393 6.31 -9.74 -9.46
CA THR A 393 5.92 -9.52 -10.86
C THR A 393 6.72 -8.35 -11.45
N GLY A 394 7.35 -8.58 -12.60
CA GLY A 394 8.02 -7.55 -13.39
C GLY A 394 7.10 -6.89 -14.39
N ARG A 395 7.47 -5.72 -14.90
CA ARG A 395 6.71 -5.00 -15.94
C ARG A 395 6.61 -5.74 -17.28
N ASN A 396 7.43 -6.74 -17.49
CA ASN A 396 7.35 -7.64 -18.64
C ASN A 396 6.27 -8.72 -18.50
N GLY A 397 5.43 -8.65 -17.47
CA GLY A 397 4.37 -9.63 -17.17
C GLY A 397 4.86 -10.94 -16.57
N GLN A 398 6.17 -11.09 -16.39
CA GLN A 398 6.74 -12.30 -15.76
C GLN A 398 6.62 -12.22 -14.25
N THR A 399 6.12 -13.29 -13.63
CA THR A 399 6.04 -13.43 -12.18
C THR A 399 6.94 -14.58 -11.72
N LEU A 400 7.86 -14.26 -10.80
CA LEU A 400 8.62 -15.28 -10.07
C LEU A 400 7.88 -15.67 -8.79
N VAL A 401 7.87 -16.96 -8.51
CA VAL A 401 7.48 -17.53 -7.22
C VAL A 401 8.76 -17.91 -6.49
N LEU A 402 9.04 -17.19 -5.40
CA LEU A 402 10.23 -17.39 -4.58
C LEU A 402 9.84 -18.12 -3.28
N GLY A 403 10.75 -18.93 -2.74
CA GLY A 403 10.63 -19.45 -1.39
C GLY A 403 10.90 -18.37 -0.33
N LYS A 404 10.18 -18.41 0.78
CA LYS A 404 10.50 -17.62 1.98
C LYS A 404 11.81 -18.15 2.59
N SER A 405 12.93 -17.59 2.17
CA SER A 405 14.28 -18.10 2.51
C SER A 405 15.27 -16.95 2.63
N LYS A 406 16.32 -17.16 3.43
CA LYS A 406 17.48 -16.28 3.56
C LYS A 406 18.42 -16.36 2.33
N GLU A 407 18.20 -17.32 1.46
CA GLU A 407 18.89 -17.49 0.19
C GLU A 407 17.89 -17.45 -0.96
N LEU A 408 18.33 -17.04 -2.16
CA LEU A 408 17.47 -17.00 -3.33
C LEU A 408 17.05 -18.41 -3.73
N LYS A 409 15.77 -18.70 -3.57
CA LYS A 409 15.14 -19.95 -4.01
C LYS A 409 14.02 -19.62 -4.99
N VAL A 410 14.28 -19.77 -6.28
CA VAL A 410 13.25 -19.67 -7.33
C VAL A 410 12.50 -20.99 -7.42
N ILE A 411 11.20 -20.98 -7.15
CA ILE A 411 10.33 -22.15 -7.22
C ILE A 411 9.74 -22.30 -8.62
N ALA A 412 9.26 -21.19 -9.20
CA ALA A 412 8.66 -21.17 -10.52
C ALA A 412 8.79 -19.79 -11.17
N SER A 413 8.59 -19.76 -12.47
CA SER A 413 8.54 -18.54 -13.28
C SER A 413 7.37 -18.64 -14.24
N ASN A 414 6.43 -17.71 -14.14
CA ASN A 414 5.16 -17.74 -14.85
C ASN A 414 4.98 -16.48 -15.68
N LYS A 415 4.33 -16.63 -16.83
CA LYS A 415 3.94 -15.52 -17.69
C LYS A 415 2.63 -15.86 -18.39
N LEU A 416 1.79 -14.85 -18.59
CA LEU A 416 0.60 -14.91 -19.43
C LEU A 416 0.87 -14.20 -20.76
N ASP A 417 0.15 -14.59 -21.79
CA ASP A 417 0.19 -13.96 -23.11
C ASP A 417 -0.74 -12.72 -23.07
N GLU A 418 -0.16 -11.52 -23.18
CA GLU A 418 -0.89 -10.24 -23.24
C GLU A 418 -0.31 -9.34 -24.30
#